data_26948453aad98e2a8a2390a8ef865cb3
#
_entry.id   26948453aad98e2a8a2390a8ef865cb3
#
_cell.length_a   1.000
_cell.length_b   1.000
_cell.length_c   1.000
_cell.angle_alpha   90.00
_cell.angle_beta   90.00
_cell.angle_gamma   90.00
#
_symmetry.space_group_name_H-M   'P 1'
#
loop_
_entity.id
_entity.type
_entity.pdbx_description
1 polymer ?
#
loop_
_entity_poly.entity_id
_entity_poly.type
_entity_poly.pdbx_seq_one_letter_code
_entity_poly.pdbx_strand_id
1 'polypeptide(L)'
;MQGVVDADTHIAEPEAMWRLIDEKMAPRRPVLVGLPDDTWFGDRNALWLIDGNIFPKPAGKGSYRLVTPSAQKAEKVRGDIAIASREVADVGARISDMDRLGVDVQVIYPTLFLVYITDDPELDTALSKAYNSWLGAACEKSNGRLKFVAVLPLRSIPESLKEMARAKEIGAVGIFFRGIEGDKTLDHPYFHPV
;
A
#
# COMPACT_ATOMS: atom_id res chain seq x y z
N MET A 1 25.84 -14.63 -10.57
CA MET A 1 25.35 -14.53 -9.17
C MET A 1 23.84 -14.72 -9.22
N GLN A 2 23.27 -15.52 -8.34
CA GLN A 2 21.81 -15.55 -8.19
C GLN A 2 21.39 -14.26 -7.50
N GLY A 3 20.45 -13.50 -8.07
CA GLY A 3 19.93 -12.28 -7.48
C GLY A 3 19.08 -12.57 -6.25
N VAL A 4 19.07 -11.65 -5.30
CA VAL A 4 18.21 -11.71 -4.10
C VAL A 4 16.90 -11.01 -4.39
N VAL A 5 15.79 -11.72 -4.24
CA VAL A 5 14.44 -11.18 -4.39
C VAL A 5 13.76 -11.12 -3.02
N ASP A 6 13.39 -9.92 -2.61
CA ASP A 6 12.49 -9.70 -1.48
C ASP A 6 11.05 -9.72 -2.03
N ALA A 7 10.37 -10.84 -1.80
CA ALA A 7 9.03 -11.10 -2.35
C ALA A 7 7.89 -10.71 -1.42
N ASP A 8 8.18 -10.05 -0.29
CA ASP A 8 7.19 -9.65 0.72
C ASP A 8 7.58 -8.32 1.37
N THR A 9 7.77 -7.31 0.54
CA THR A 9 8.02 -5.95 1.03
C THR A 9 6.75 -5.11 0.94
N HIS A 10 6.60 -4.16 1.86
CA HIS A 10 5.42 -3.31 1.93
C HIS A 10 5.73 -1.85 1.63
N ILE A 11 4.71 -1.13 1.13
CA ILE A 11 4.70 0.32 1.05
C ILE A 11 3.97 0.90 2.27
N ALA A 12 4.38 2.08 2.71
CA ALA A 12 3.54 2.93 3.54
C ALA A 12 2.83 3.94 2.62
N GLU A 13 1.55 3.76 2.39
CA GLU A 13 0.80 4.60 1.45
C GLU A 13 0.93 6.08 1.83
N PRO A 14 1.46 6.95 0.93
CA PRO A 14 1.64 8.36 1.21
C PRO A 14 0.39 9.18 0.92
N GLU A 15 0.26 10.34 1.54
CA GLU A 15 -0.82 11.28 1.25
C GLU A 15 -0.83 11.72 -0.24
N ALA A 16 0.36 11.83 -0.85
CA ALA A 16 0.50 12.19 -2.26
C ALA A 16 -0.15 11.19 -3.23
N MET A 17 -0.24 9.91 -2.85
CA MET A 17 -0.91 8.86 -3.63
C MET A 17 -2.38 9.21 -3.87
N TRP A 18 -3.06 9.77 -2.87
CA TRP A 18 -4.48 10.08 -2.93
C TRP A 18 -4.83 11.28 -3.82
N ARG A 19 -3.83 12.02 -4.29
CA ARG A 19 -4.02 13.04 -5.32
C ARG A 19 -4.24 12.44 -6.72
N LEU A 20 -3.97 11.14 -6.88
CA LEU A 20 -4.23 10.39 -8.12
C LEU A 20 -5.66 9.83 -8.18
N ILE A 21 -6.45 10.07 -7.14
CA ILE A 21 -7.86 9.67 -7.13
C ILE A 21 -8.65 10.46 -8.18
N ASP A 22 -9.63 9.81 -8.79
CA ASP A 22 -10.53 10.46 -9.76
C ASP A 22 -11.15 11.74 -9.16
N GLU A 23 -11.24 12.80 -9.96
CA GLU A 23 -11.75 14.12 -9.55
C GLU A 23 -13.13 14.02 -8.89
N LYS A 24 -14.02 13.18 -9.42
CA LYS A 24 -15.35 12.91 -8.85
C LYS A 24 -15.26 12.37 -7.42
N MET A 25 -14.24 11.59 -7.11
CA MET A 25 -14.03 10.96 -5.79
C MET A 25 -13.06 11.73 -4.90
N ALA A 26 -12.45 12.81 -5.40
CA ALA A 26 -11.47 13.60 -4.65
C ALA A 26 -11.99 14.15 -3.30
N PRO A 27 -13.28 14.54 -3.15
CA PRO A 27 -13.84 14.93 -1.84
C PRO A 27 -13.87 13.80 -0.81
N ARG A 28 -13.83 12.53 -1.25
CA ARG A 28 -13.85 11.32 -0.42
C ARG A 28 -12.48 10.66 -0.27
N ARG A 29 -11.41 11.30 -0.75
CA ARG A 29 -10.05 10.77 -0.61
C ARG A 29 -9.69 10.54 0.85
N PRO A 30 -8.78 9.62 1.16
CA PRO A 30 -8.21 9.47 2.49
C PRO A 30 -7.63 10.78 3.02
N VAL A 31 -7.96 11.12 4.26
CA VAL A 31 -7.49 12.32 4.95
C VAL A 31 -6.59 11.91 6.11
N LEU A 32 -5.44 12.56 6.21
CA LEU A 32 -4.52 12.35 7.32
C LEU A 32 -5.05 13.08 8.57
N VAL A 33 -5.25 12.33 9.64
CA VAL A 33 -5.69 12.86 10.95
C VAL A 33 -4.51 12.82 11.90
N GLY A 34 -4.08 13.99 12.38
CA GLY A 34 -3.06 14.10 13.42
C GLY A 34 -3.62 13.77 14.80
N LEU A 35 -2.81 13.16 15.65
CA LEU A 35 -3.12 12.90 17.04
C LEU A 35 -2.29 13.80 17.95
N PRO A 36 -2.83 14.32 19.07
CA PRO A 36 -2.07 15.13 20.01
C PRO A 36 -0.91 14.32 20.64
N ASP A 37 0.26 14.95 20.74
CA ASP A 37 1.48 14.32 21.26
C ASP A 37 1.40 14.00 22.77
N ASP A 38 0.52 14.67 23.50
CA ASP A 38 0.30 14.52 24.95
C ASP A 38 -0.73 13.43 25.31
N THR A 39 -1.13 12.62 24.33
CA THR A 39 -2.07 11.50 24.53
C THR A 39 -1.36 10.15 24.45
N TRP A 40 -2.03 9.09 24.94
CA TRP A 40 -1.57 7.71 24.82
C TRP A 40 -1.26 7.27 23.39
N PHE A 41 -1.79 7.98 22.41
CA PHE A 41 -1.62 7.69 20.98
C PHE A 41 -0.70 8.71 20.29
N GLY A 42 -0.07 9.61 21.05
CA GLY A 42 0.78 10.66 20.50
C GLY A 42 1.99 10.13 19.74
N ASP A 43 2.51 8.97 20.12
CA ASP A 43 3.58 8.28 19.40
C ASP A 43 3.11 7.70 18.06
N ARG A 44 1.81 7.52 17.84
CA ARG A 44 1.19 7.14 16.56
C ARG A 44 0.83 8.33 15.69
N ASN A 45 0.67 9.48 16.24
CA ASN A 45 0.52 10.83 15.70
C ASN A 45 -0.32 11.04 14.43
N ALA A 46 -0.55 10.04 13.61
CA ALA A 46 -1.38 10.13 12.41
C ALA A 46 -2.13 8.83 12.11
N LEU A 47 -3.35 9.01 11.62
CA LEU A 47 -4.25 7.96 11.15
C LEU A 47 -4.85 8.39 9.83
N TRP A 48 -5.36 7.44 9.06
CA TRP A 48 -6.19 7.71 7.90
C TRP A 48 -7.66 7.76 8.30
N LEU A 49 -8.36 8.84 7.94
CA LEU A 49 -9.81 8.88 7.91
C LEU A 49 -10.27 8.56 6.48
N ILE A 50 -11.00 7.46 6.31
CA ILE A 50 -11.51 6.99 5.01
C ILE A 50 -12.94 6.53 5.22
N ASP A 51 -13.87 7.12 4.46
CA ASP A 51 -15.29 6.73 4.47
C ASP A 51 -15.89 6.66 5.88
N GLY A 52 -15.55 7.64 6.73
CA GLY A 52 -16.01 7.71 8.12
C GLY A 52 -15.29 6.80 9.11
N ASN A 53 -14.36 5.96 8.66
CA ASN A 53 -13.60 5.03 9.49
C ASN A 53 -12.15 5.48 9.66
N ILE A 54 -11.53 5.04 10.77
CA ILE A 54 -10.14 5.37 11.12
C ILE A 54 -9.25 4.14 10.90
N PHE A 55 -8.17 4.34 10.14
CA PHE A 55 -7.18 3.31 9.82
C PHE A 55 -5.78 3.74 10.24
N PRO A 56 -4.90 2.80 10.68
CA PRO A 56 -3.52 3.12 11.01
C PRO A 56 -2.74 3.64 9.80
N LYS A 57 -1.86 4.66 10.02
CA LYS A 57 -0.85 5.05 9.05
C LYS A 57 0.51 4.45 9.46
N PRO A 58 1.08 3.54 8.68
CA PRO A 58 2.23 2.73 9.13
C PRO A 58 3.60 3.39 8.96
N ALA A 59 3.70 4.64 8.52
CA ALA A 59 4.98 5.34 8.37
C ALA A 59 4.90 6.81 8.75
N GLY A 60 6.08 7.36 9.09
CA GLY A 60 6.22 8.74 9.50
C GLY A 60 6.01 8.93 11.01
N LYS A 61 6.04 10.19 11.46
CA LYS A 61 5.64 10.56 12.82
C LYS A 61 4.21 10.06 13.02
N GLY A 62 3.98 9.26 14.05
CA GLY A 62 2.70 8.62 14.26
C GLY A 62 2.50 7.30 13.50
N SER A 63 3.56 6.69 13.01
CA SER A 63 3.46 5.37 12.41
C SER A 63 3.10 4.30 13.44
N TYR A 64 2.31 3.34 13.00
CA TYR A 64 1.96 2.16 13.80
C TYR A 64 3.22 1.41 14.23
N ARG A 65 3.45 1.30 15.54
CA ARG A 65 4.48 0.42 16.09
C ARG A 65 3.91 -0.99 16.20
N LEU A 66 4.45 -1.91 15.41
CA LEU A 66 4.24 -3.33 15.64
C LEU A 66 4.96 -3.72 16.93
N VAL A 67 4.22 -3.91 18.01
CA VAL A 67 4.74 -4.35 19.31
C VAL A 67 4.93 -5.87 19.28
N THR A 68 5.91 -6.34 18.51
CA THR A 68 6.36 -7.73 18.57
C THR A 68 7.85 -7.76 18.95
N PRO A 69 8.33 -8.82 19.62
CA PRO A 69 9.77 -8.95 19.93
C PRO A 69 10.67 -8.86 18.70
N SER A 70 10.20 -9.33 17.57
CA SER A 70 10.90 -9.22 16.28
C SER A 70 10.94 -7.78 15.77
N ALA A 71 9.87 -7.02 15.95
CA ALA A 71 9.80 -5.61 15.55
C ALA A 71 10.71 -4.73 16.42
N GLN A 72 10.86 -5.02 17.72
CA GLN A 72 11.80 -4.29 18.59
C GLN A 72 13.25 -4.48 18.16
N LYS A 73 13.64 -5.67 17.71
CA LYS A 73 14.97 -5.92 17.13
C LYS A 73 15.14 -5.22 15.77
N ALA A 74 14.10 -5.18 14.96
CA ALA A 74 14.09 -4.54 13.66
C ALA A 74 14.04 -2.99 13.75
N GLU A 75 13.59 -2.42 14.87
CA GLU A 75 13.52 -0.96 15.05
C GLU A 75 14.88 -0.28 14.87
N LYS A 76 15.97 -0.88 15.34
CA LYS A 76 17.32 -0.34 15.11
C LYS A 76 17.72 -0.32 13.64
N VAL A 77 17.22 -1.26 12.84
CA VAL A 77 17.49 -1.33 11.39
C VAL A 77 16.50 -0.49 10.61
N ARG A 78 15.24 -0.43 11.02
CA ARG A 78 14.17 0.34 10.35
C ARG A 78 14.20 1.84 10.67
N GLY A 79 14.77 2.25 11.81
CA GLY A 79 14.95 3.65 12.16
C GLY A 79 15.79 4.44 11.15
N ASP A 80 16.67 3.75 10.41
CA ASP A 80 17.57 4.34 9.42
C ASP A 80 16.96 4.45 8.01
N ILE A 81 15.76 3.90 7.79
CA ILE A 81 15.10 3.95 6.48
C ILE A 81 14.24 5.21 6.40
N ALA A 82 14.57 6.08 5.46
CA ALA A 82 13.86 7.33 5.25
C ALA A 82 12.36 7.10 4.91
N ILE A 83 11.50 8.00 5.36
CA ILE A 83 10.05 7.96 5.06
C ILE A 83 9.81 7.93 3.55
N ALA A 84 10.53 8.75 2.79
CA ALA A 84 10.43 8.80 1.33
C ALA A 84 10.74 7.45 0.65
N SER A 85 11.64 6.65 1.21
CA SER A 85 11.92 5.29 0.79
C SER A 85 10.76 4.34 1.12
N ARG A 86 10.21 4.41 2.35
CA ARG A 86 9.07 3.58 2.78
C ARG A 86 7.80 3.86 1.99
N GLU A 87 7.58 5.12 1.65
CA GLU A 87 6.44 5.58 0.86
C GLU A 87 6.66 5.41 -0.66
N VAL A 88 7.87 4.98 -1.07
CA VAL A 88 8.29 4.95 -2.48
C VAL A 88 8.06 6.32 -3.17
N ALA A 89 8.12 7.39 -2.39
CA ALA A 89 8.03 8.75 -2.88
C ALA A 89 9.35 9.20 -3.53
N ASP A 90 10.47 8.62 -3.09
CA ASP A 90 11.79 8.72 -3.71
C ASP A 90 12.27 7.32 -4.08
N VAL A 91 12.18 7.00 -5.37
CA VAL A 91 12.62 5.70 -5.91
C VAL A 91 14.13 5.51 -5.75
N GLY A 92 14.93 6.58 -5.89
CA GLY A 92 16.38 6.52 -5.70
C GLY A 92 16.75 6.16 -4.26
N ALA A 93 16.09 6.77 -3.27
CA ALA A 93 16.27 6.43 -1.86
C ALA A 93 15.90 4.97 -1.58
N ARG A 94 14.80 4.47 -2.18
CA ARG A 94 14.39 3.05 -2.04
C ARG A 94 15.44 2.11 -2.62
N ILE A 95 15.97 2.40 -3.81
CA ILE A 95 17.01 1.60 -4.46
C ILE A 95 18.30 1.61 -3.62
N SER A 96 18.69 2.76 -3.06
CA SER A 96 19.86 2.85 -2.18
C SER A 96 19.72 2.00 -0.93
N ASP A 97 18.52 1.94 -0.33
CA ASP A 97 18.25 1.05 0.80
C ASP A 97 18.32 -0.43 0.40
N MET A 98 17.81 -0.78 -0.78
CA MET A 98 17.93 -2.15 -1.33
C MET A 98 19.40 -2.54 -1.53
N ASP A 99 20.21 -1.66 -2.10
CA ASP A 99 21.64 -1.90 -2.31
C ASP A 99 22.37 -2.12 -0.98
N ARG A 100 22.07 -1.30 0.03
CA ARG A 100 22.61 -1.46 1.39
C ARG A 100 22.22 -2.80 2.04
N LEU A 101 21.02 -3.31 1.73
CA LEU A 101 20.50 -4.57 2.25
C LEU A 101 20.88 -5.79 1.39
N GLY A 102 21.53 -5.58 0.23
CA GLY A 102 21.88 -6.65 -0.71
C GLY A 102 20.68 -7.27 -1.43
N VAL A 103 19.61 -6.49 -1.65
CA VAL A 103 18.39 -6.94 -2.33
C VAL A 103 18.39 -6.42 -3.77
N ASP A 104 18.28 -7.31 -4.75
CA ASP A 104 18.29 -6.95 -6.16
C ASP A 104 16.91 -6.53 -6.67
N VAL A 105 15.85 -7.23 -6.25
CA VAL A 105 14.46 -6.97 -6.66
C VAL A 105 13.54 -7.00 -5.45
N GLN A 106 12.63 -6.05 -5.37
CA GLN A 106 11.54 -6.06 -4.39
C GLN A 106 10.18 -6.20 -5.09
N VAL A 107 9.30 -7.06 -4.54
CA VAL A 107 7.89 -7.12 -4.88
C VAL A 107 7.10 -6.44 -3.78
N ILE A 108 6.43 -5.34 -4.13
CA ILE A 108 5.78 -4.43 -3.18
C ILE A 108 4.32 -4.80 -3.01
N TYR A 109 3.92 -4.97 -1.75
CA TYR A 109 2.55 -5.21 -1.31
C TYR A 109 1.96 -3.97 -0.63
N PRO A 110 0.62 -3.84 -0.60
CA PRO A 110 -0.04 -2.78 0.15
C PRO A 110 0.08 -3.00 1.65
N THR A 111 0.01 -1.93 2.43
CA THR A 111 -0.16 -2.00 3.89
C THR A 111 -1.56 -1.59 4.31
N LEU A 112 -2.07 -0.48 3.80
CA LEU A 112 -3.43 -0.02 4.12
C LEU A 112 -4.49 -1.05 3.67
N PHE A 113 -4.32 -1.62 2.48
CA PHE A 113 -5.26 -2.59 1.92
C PHE A 113 -5.13 -4.01 2.52
N LEU A 114 -4.28 -4.23 3.53
CA LEU A 114 -4.32 -5.46 4.34
C LEU A 114 -5.64 -5.58 5.11
N VAL A 115 -6.31 -4.46 5.35
CA VAL A 115 -7.63 -4.43 5.97
C VAL A 115 -8.69 -4.05 4.94
N TYR A 116 -9.93 -4.42 5.23
CA TYR A 116 -11.10 -4.01 4.49
C TYR A 116 -11.40 -2.52 4.75
N ILE A 117 -11.53 -1.72 3.70
CA ILE A 117 -11.57 -0.25 3.82
C ILE A 117 -12.98 0.30 3.71
N THR A 118 -13.75 -0.13 2.70
CA THR A 118 -15.07 0.45 2.41
C THR A 118 -15.98 -0.56 1.72
N ASP A 119 -17.29 -0.40 1.96
CA ASP A 119 -18.35 -1.13 1.25
C ASP A 119 -18.75 -0.46 -0.08
N ASP A 120 -18.33 0.79 -0.31
CA ASP A 120 -18.70 1.55 -1.48
C ASP A 120 -17.86 1.13 -2.71
N PRO A 121 -18.47 0.56 -3.77
CA PRO A 121 -17.74 0.08 -4.94
C PRO A 121 -17.05 1.21 -5.74
N GLU A 122 -17.61 2.43 -5.74
CA GLU A 122 -17.01 3.56 -6.46
C GLU A 122 -15.76 4.04 -5.74
N LEU A 123 -15.81 4.13 -4.40
CA LEU A 123 -14.65 4.52 -3.61
C LEU A 123 -13.57 3.44 -3.63
N ASP A 124 -13.92 2.16 -3.48
CA ASP A 124 -13.00 1.02 -3.60
C ASP A 124 -12.25 1.05 -4.94
N THR A 125 -12.99 1.30 -6.04
CA THR A 125 -12.42 1.45 -7.37
C THR A 125 -11.42 2.61 -7.45
N ALA A 126 -11.78 3.77 -6.91
CA ALA A 126 -10.94 4.95 -6.95
C ALA A 126 -9.65 4.79 -6.12
N LEU A 127 -9.75 4.19 -4.94
CA LEU A 127 -8.61 3.90 -4.06
C LEU A 127 -7.65 2.89 -4.70
N SER A 128 -8.18 1.80 -5.25
CA SER A 128 -7.41 0.76 -5.95
C SER A 128 -6.63 1.33 -7.14
N LYS A 129 -7.29 2.14 -7.97
CA LYS A 129 -6.66 2.82 -9.12
C LYS A 129 -5.56 3.78 -8.69
N ALA A 130 -5.76 4.55 -7.62
CA ALA A 130 -4.75 5.48 -7.11
C ALA A 130 -3.50 4.72 -6.63
N TYR A 131 -3.68 3.66 -5.86
CA TYR A 131 -2.59 2.79 -5.40
C TYR A 131 -1.81 2.20 -6.58
N ASN A 132 -2.50 1.55 -7.52
CA ASN A 132 -1.86 0.89 -8.66
C ASN A 132 -1.12 1.91 -9.55
N SER A 133 -1.70 3.09 -9.77
CA SER A 133 -1.06 4.15 -10.56
C SER A 133 0.19 4.70 -9.90
N TRP A 134 0.17 4.88 -8.57
CA TRP A 134 1.34 5.34 -7.81
C TRP A 134 2.50 4.35 -7.93
N LEU A 135 2.23 3.07 -7.69
CA LEU A 135 3.28 2.03 -7.75
C LEU A 135 3.72 1.73 -9.18
N GLY A 136 2.82 1.73 -10.15
CA GLY A 136 3.18 1.57 -11.55
C GLY A 136 4.20 2.63 -11.99
N ALA A 137 3.94 3.91 -11.67
CA ALA A 137 4.85 5.01 -11.98
C ALA A 137 6.20 4.93 -11.23
N ALA A 138 6.21 4.42 -10.00
CA ALA A 138 7.44 4.21 -9.25
C ALA A 138 8.26 3.02 -9.80
N CYS A 139 7.60 1.91 -10.11
CA CYS A 139 8.23 0.72 -10.69
C CYS A 139 8.84 1.00 -12.07
N GLU A 140 8.17 1.79 -12.91
CA GLU A 140 8.69 2.24 -14.21
C GLU A 140 10.06 2.95 -14.06
N LYS A 141 10.21 3.81 -13.05
CA LYS A 141 11.44 4.56 -12.77
C LYS A 141 12.56 3.72 -12.15
N SER A 142 12.27 2.49 -11.74
CA SER A 142 13.19 1.66 -10.95
C SER A 142 14.15 0.79 -11.78
N ASN A 143 14.11 0.86 -13.10
CA ASN A 143 14.84 -0.02 -14.00
C ASN A 143 14.62 -1.51 -13.68
N GLY A 144 13.38 -1.88 -13.33
CA GLY A 144 12.99 -3.25 -13.05
C GLY A 144 13.34 -3.77 -11.65
N ARG A 145 13.93 -2.94 -10.79
CA ARG A 145 14.29 -3.28 -9.41
C ARG A 145 13.06 -3.35 -8.50
N LEU A 146 12.03 -2.55 -8.76
CA LEU A 146 10.75 -2.59 -8.05
C LEU A 146 9.68 -3.25 -8.91
N LYS A 147 8.91 -4.13 -8.31
CA LYS A 147 7.71 -4.77 -8.84
C LYS A 147 6.59 -4.53 -7.85
N PHE A 148 5.35 -4.64 -8.27
CA PHE A 148 4.22 -4.52 -7.36
C PHE A 148 3.11 -5.51 -7.67
N VAL A 149 2.33 -5.83 -6.66
CA VAL A 149 1.05 -6.53 -6.80
C VAL A 149 -0.08 -5.53 -6.81
N ALA A 150 -1.01 -5.70 -7.72
CA ALA A 150 -2.16 -4.82 -7.86
C ALA A 150 -3.20 -5.08 -6.76
N VAL A 151 -3.82 -4.03 -6.29
CA VAL A 151 -5.06 -4.07 -5.50
C VAL A 151 -6.24 -3.97 -6.46
N LEU A 152 -7.24 -4.83 -6.28
CA LEU A 152 -8.45 -4.83 -7.09
C LEU A 152 -9.66 -4.34 -6.29
N PRO A 153 -10.60 -3.61 -6.94
CA PRO A 153 -11.84 -3.16 -6.30
C PRO A 153 -12.86 -4.31 -6.22
N LEU A 154 -12.65 -5.21 -5.26
CA LEU A 154 -13.41 -6.47 -5.15
C LEU A 154 -14.88 -6.28 -4.74
N ARG A 155 -15.33 -5.05 -4.48
CA ARG A 155 -16.75 -4.69 -4.36
C ARG A 155 -17.49 -4.67 -5.70
N SER A 156 -16.73 -4.63 -6.82
CA SER A 156 -17.28 -4.67 -8.18
C SER A 156 -16.43 -5.58 -9.06
N ILE A 157 -16.91 -6.78 -9.36
CA ILE A 157 -16.21 -7.71 -10.25
C ILE A 157 -15.95 -7.12 -11.65
N PRO A 158 -16.90 -6.41 -12.30
CA PRO A 158 -16.63 -5.75 -13.57
C PRO A 158 -15.49 -4.73 -13.51
N GLU A 159 -15.41 -3.93 -12.44
CA GLU A 159 -14.32 -2.96 -12.27
C GLU A 159 -13.01 -3.68 -11.89
N SER A 160 -13.06 -4.77 -11.13
CA SER A 160 -11.89 -5.59 -10.84
C SER A 160 -11.24 -6.14 -12.11
N LEU A 161 -12.02 -6.67 -13.05
CA LEU A 161 -11.51 -7.19 -14.31
C LEU A 161 -10.88 -6.09 -15.18
N LYS A 162 -11.50 -4.90 -15.23
CA LYS A 162 -10.94 -3.74 -15.94
C LYS A 162 -9.63 -3.28 -15.30
N GLU A 163 -9.62 -3.17 -13.97
CA GLU A 163 -8.44 -2.72 -13.24
C GLU A 163 -7.31 -3.75 -13.30
N MET A 164 -7.60 -5.03 -13.27
CA MET A 164 -6.62 -6.10 -13.45
C MET A 164 -5.93 -5.99 -14.82
N ALA A 165 -6.69 -5.78 -15.90
CA ALA A 165 -6.12 -5.57 -17.22
C ALA A 165 -5.23 -4.33 -17.27
N ARG A 166 -5.71 -3.19 -16.75
CA ARG A 166 -4.95 -1.94 -16.66
C ARG A 166 -3.69 -2.09 -15.80
N ALA A 167 -3.79 -2.73 -14.65
CA ALA A 167 -2.67 -2.92 -13.73
C ALA A 167 -1.55 -3.76 -14.39
N LYS A 168 -1.92 -4.78 -15.16
CA LYS A 168 -0.96 -5.55 -15.96
C LYS A 168 -0.22 -4.67 -16.97
N GLU A 169 -0.92 -3.77 -17.67
CA GLU A 169 -0.32 -2.85 -18.65
C GLU A 169 0.70 -1.89 -18.00
N ILE A 170 0.44 -1.44 -16.77
CA ILE A 170 1.35 -0.59 -16.00
C ILE A 170 2.38 -1.36 -15.16
N GLY A 171 2.52 -2.67 -15.39
CA GLY A 171 3.62 -3.48 -14.88
C GLY A 171 3.38 -4.22 -13.58
N ALA A 172 2.13 -4.39 -13.13
CA ALA A 172 1.82 -5.27 -12.01
C ALA A 172 2.22 -6.71 -12.32
N VAL A 173 2.83 -7.39 -11.36
CA VAL A 173 3.31 -8.78 -11.51
C VAL A 173 2.41 -9.81 -10.84
N GLY A 174 1.39 -9.37 -10.14
CA GLY A 174 0.42 -10.20 -9.45
C GLY A 174 -0.73 -9.38 -8.91
N ILE A 175 -1.63 -10.03 -8.20
CA ILE A 175 -2.81 -9.45 -7.57
C ILE A 175 -2.74 -9.74 -6.07
N PHE A 176 -3.12 -8.76 -5.27
CA PHE A 176 -3.28 -8.91 -3.85
C PHE A 176 -4.72 -9.26 -3.49
N PHE A 177 -4.89 -10.32 -2.73
CA PHE A 177 -6.16 -10.71 -2.12
C PHE A 177 -6.02 -10.84 -0.60
N ARG A 178 -7.02 -10.39 0.13
CA ARG A 178 -7.22 -10.80 1.53
C ARG A 178 -7.87 -12.19 1.57
N GLY A 179 -7.67 -12.93 2.62
CA GLY A 179 -8.33 -14.24 2.79
C GLY A 179 -9.85 -14.13 2.97
N ILE A 180 -10.31 -12.95 3.44
CA ILE A 180 -11.71 -12.60 3.61
C ILE A 180 -11.92 -11.20 3.04
N GLU A 181 -12.90 -11.05 2.16
CA GLU A 181 -13.32 -9.80 1.52
C GLU A 181 -14.72 -9.41 1.99
N GLY A 182 -14.80 -8.59 3.03
CA GLY A 182 -16.04 -8.25 3.71
C GLY A 182 -16.63 -9.48 4.41
N ASP A 183 -17.74 -9.97 3.89
CA ASP A 183 -18.47 -11.16 4.38
C ASP A 183 -18.17 -12.45 3.60
N LYS A 184 -17.24 -12.41 2.63
CA LYS A 184 -16.96 -13.53 1.71
C LYS A 184 -15.53 -14.02 1.84
N THR A 185 -15.36 -15.34 1.89
CA THR A 185 -14.06 -16.00 1.74
C THR A 185 -13.64 -16.06 0.25
N LEU A 186 -12.36 -16.24 -0.03
CA LEU A 186 -11.84 -16.22 -1.41
C LEU A 186 -12.41 -17.31 -2.31
N ASP A 187 -12.85 -18.43 -1.75
CA ASP A 187 -13.48 -19.53 -2.47
C ASP A 187 -14.95 -19.26 -2.81
N HIS A 188 -15.51 -18.12 -2.36
CA HIS A 188 -16.89 -17.77 -2.66
C HIS A 188 -17.10 -17.56 -4.16
N PRO A 189 -18.19 -18.11 -4.77
CA PRO A 189 -18.43 -18.03 -6.22
C PRO A 189 -18.42 -16.62 -6.82
N TYR A 190 -18.66 -15.61 -6.00
CA TYR A 190 -18.58 -14.19 -6.40
C TYR A 190 -17.22 -13.83 -7.01
N PHE A 191 -16.11 -14.44 -6.52
CA PHE A 191 -14.74 -14.11 -6.96
C PHE A 191 -14.24 -15.00 -8.10
N HIS A 192 -14.97 -16.05 -8.51
CA HIS A 192 -14.52 -16.97 -9.57
C HIS A 192 -14.16 -16.31 -10.91
N PRO A 193 -14.75 -15.14 -11.30
CA PRO A 193 -14.35 -14.46 -12.54
C PRO A 193 -12.99 -13.76 -12.46
N VAL A 194 -12.47 -13.46 -11.26
CA VAL A 194 -11.19 -12.79 -11.02
C VAL A 194 -10.08 -13.81 -10.86
#